data_97a765baeb35cc0895eb804ec61f07a4
#
_entry.id   97a765baeb35cc0895eb804ec61f07a4
#
_cell.length_a   1.000
_cell.length_b   1.000
_cell.length_c   1.000
_cell.angle_alpha   90.00
_cell.angle_beta   90.00
_cell.angle_gamma   90.00
#
_symmetry.space_group_name_H-M   'P 1'
#
loop_
_entity.id
_entity.type
_entity.pdbx_description
1 polymer ?
#
loop_
_entity_poly.entity_id
_entity_poly.type
_entity_poly.pdbx_seq_one_letter_code
_entity_poly.pdbx_strand_id
1 'polypeptide(L)'
;MKKIIFLTIILLPLSACDLFTTRNAENPDQTRSNFQPPVEPAIVIENLKSSLSDKNVQNYIACFVDTIFADQTYNFSASSEAISLYQIFVQGWGLNEERRYFSSVINRVPVDFPISLSLSNENYSSLSGDSLVYSATYSLNLPVSSSDPVPQNYAGNLQFNMLRDSRSEWVIYYWKDTKSESLPSWSELKGSFY
;
A
#
# COMPACT_ATOMS: atom_id res chain seq x y z
N MET A 1 69.33 20.97 29.07
CA MET A 1 68.40 19.83 28.80
C MET A 1 66.94 20.09 29.20
N LYS A 2 66.63 20.93 30.19
CA LYS A 2 65.22 21.16 30.61
C LYS A 2 64.38 22.03 29.62
N LYS A 3 64.98 22.84 28.76
CA LYS A 3 64.25 23.71 27.79
C LYS A 3 63.80 22.99 26.52
N ILE A 4 64.39 21.85 26.16
CA ILE A 4 64.04 21.07 24.96
C ILE A 4 62.81 20.23 25.22
N ILE A 5 62.62 19.74 26.46
CA ILE A 5 61.43 18.91 26.83
C ILE A 5 60.15 19.77 26.83
N PHE A 6 60.22 21.03 27.12
CA PHE A 6 59.06 21.93 27.12
C PHE A 6 58.55 22.31 25.71
N LEU A 7 59.45 22.34 24.71
CA LEU A 7 59.11 22.58 23.34
C LEU A 7 58.43 21.40 22.65
N THR A 8 58.74 20.17 23.08
CA THR A 8 58.19 18.95 22.50
C THR A 8 56.71 18.68 22.93
N ILE A 9 56.32 19.19 24.10
CA ILE A 9 54.96 19.03 24.63
C ILE A 9 53.94 19.98 23.94
N ILE A 10 54.38 21.11 23.35
CA ILE A 10 53.51 22.06 22.69
C ILE A 10 53.17 21.67 21.24
N LEU A 11 53.90 20.70 20.63
CA LEU A 11 53.66 20.28 19.25
C LEU A 11 52.74 19.04 19.12
N LEU A 12 52.24 18.46 20.20
CA LEU A 12 51.39 17.25 20.20
C LEU A 12 49.87 17.44 20.01
N PRO A 13 49.26 18.65 20.09
CA PRO A 13 47.81 18.76 19.87
C PRO A 13 47.38 19.02 18.44
N LEU A 14 48.26 19.00 17.43
CA LEU A 14 47.87 19.35 16.06
C LEU A 14 47.43 18.13 15.19
N SER A 15 47.41 16.90 15.75
CA SER A 15 46.99 15.72 15.02
C SER A 15 45.55 15.24 15.35
N ALA A 16 44.75 16.07 16.05
CA ALA A 16 43.41 15.68 16.48
C ALA A 16 42.28 16.24 15.53
N CYS A 17 42.63 16.54 14.27
CA CYS A 17 41.65 17.09 13.33
C CYS A 17 40.74 16.03 12.64
N ASP A 18 40.92 14.72 12.92
CA ASP A 18 40.07 13.67 12.31
C ASP A 18 38.91 13.20 13.21
N LEU A 19 38.71 13.83 14.37
CA LEU A 19 37.63 13.45 15.29
C LEU A 19 36.27 14.07 14.95
N PHE A 20 36.18 14.88 13.90
CA PHE A 20 34.95 15.48 13.42
C PHE A 20 34.69 15.21 11.94
N THR A 21 35.00 14.00 11.45
CA THR A 21 34.42 13.55 10.19
C THR A 21 32.92 13.41 10.43
N THR A 22 32.18 14.42 10.04
CA THR A 22 30.72 14.32 9.93
C THR A 22 30.42 13.13 9.04
N ARG A 23 29.65 12.17 9.56
CA ARG A 23 29.11 11.04 8.79
C ARG A 23 28.60 11.60 7.45
N ASN A 24 29.10 11.09 6.34
CA ASN A 24 28.56 11.44 5.04
C ASN A 24 27.05 11.21 5.11
N ALA A 25 26.29 12.23 4.71
CA ALA A 25 24.84 12.09 4.61
C ALA A 25 24.56 10.85 3.74
N GLU A 26 23.84 9.90 4.28
CA GLU A 26 23.38 8.77 3.50
C GLU A 26 22.61 9.31 2.30
N ASN A 27 22.94 8.81 1.12
CA ASN A 27 22.26 9.18 -0.11
C ASN A 27 20.74 8.98 0.11
N PRO A 28 19.88 9.91 -0.26
CA PRO A 28 18.43 9.76 -0.16
C PRO A 28 17.89 8.82 -1.26
N ASP A 29 18.54 7.67 -1.47
CA ASP A 29 18.11 6.64 -2.43
C ASP A 29 16.95 5.77 -1.92
N GLN A 30 16.38 6.08 -0.78
CA GLN A 30 15.06 5.57 -0.45
C GLN A 30 14.05 6.47 -1.16
N THR A 31 13.43 5.93 -2.21
CA THR A 31 12.23 6.52 -2.83
C THR A 31 11.31 6.95 -1.69
N ARG A 32 11.10 8.27 -1.53
CA ARG A 32 10.21 8.78 -0.49
C ARG A 32 8.86 8.13 -0.71
N SER A 33 8.31 7.48 0.32
CA SER A 33 6.97 6.93 0.25
C SER A 33 5.99 8.03 -0.18
N ASN A 34 5.24 7.79 -1.24
CA ASN A 34 4.18 8.69 -1.70
C ASN A 34 2.94 8.65 -0.79
N PHE A 35 2.97 7.86 0.28
CA PHE A 35 1.87 7.75 1.23
C PHE A 35 1.70 9.05 2.02
N GLN A 36 0.47 9.57 2.02
CA GLN A 36 0.08 10.77 2.76
C GLN A 36 -0.85 10.41 3.93
N PRO A 37 -0.78 11.12 5.08
CA PRO A 37 -1.77 10.95 6.14
C PRO A 37 -3.19 11.13 5.58
N PRO A 38 -4.08 10.12 5.70
CA PRO A 38 -5.38 10.14 5.04
C PRO A 38 -6.42 10.93 5.85
N VAL A 39 -6.22 12.24 5.95
CA VAL A 39 -7.12 13.18 6.66
C VAL A 39 -8.44 13.41 5.91
N GLU A 40 -8.50 13.04 4.64
CA GLU A 40 -9.67 13.08 3.77
C GLU A 40 -9.86 11.73 3.06
N PRO A 41 -11.10 11.32 2.75
CA PRO A 41 -11.36 10.04 2.07
C PRO A 41 -10.66 9.91 0.71
N ALA A 42 -10.55 11.00 -0.04
CA ALA A 42 -9.86 11.01 -1.33
C ALA A 42 -8.38 10.65 -1.22
N ILE A 43 -7.72 11.00 -0.10
CA ILE A 43 -6.31 10.65 0.13
C ILE A 43 -6.13 9.13 0.31
N VAL A 44 -7.10 8.44 0.92
CA VAL A 44 -7.09 6.95 0.99
C VAL A 44 -7.05 6.34 -0.41
N ILE A 45 -7.87 6.87 -1.32
CA ILE A 45 -7.93 6.39 -2.72
C ILE A 45 -6.60 6.64 -3.45
N GLU A 46 -6.02 7.83 -3.29
CA GLU A 46 -4.72 8.14 -3.90
C GLU A 46 -3.58 7.33 -3.27
N ASN A 47 -3.60 7.09 -1.96
CA ASN A 47 -2.66 6.20 -1.29
C ASN A 47 -2.77 4.75 -1.81
N LEU A 48 -4.00 4.26 -2.02
CA LEU A 48 -4.24 2.93 -2.59
C LEU A 48 -3.66 2.83 -4.01
N LYS A 49 -3.92 3.81 -4.88
CA LYS A 49 -3.38 3.87 -6.25
C LYS A 49 -1.85 3.93 -6.24
N SER A 50 -1.28 4.80 -5.42
CA SER A 50 0.18 4.94 -5.28
C SER A 50 0.83 3.67 -4.75
N SER A 51 0.23 3.00 -3.76
CA SER A 51 0.77 1.76 -3.19
C SER A 51 0.78 0.60 -4.19
N LEU A 52 -0.22 0.55 -5.09
CA LEU A 52 -0.24 -0.41 -6.21
C LEU A 52 0.88 -0.11 -7.21
N SER A 53 0.98 1.13 -7.64
CA SER A 53 2.01 1.59 -8.59
C SER A 53 3.42 1.36 -8.06
N ASP A 54 3.67 1.72 -6.79
CA ASP A 54 4.95 1.60 -6.11
C ASP A 54 5.24 0.17 -5.64
N LYS A 55 4.26 -0.74 -5.76
CA LYS A 55 4.33 -2.13 -5.27
C LYS A 55 4.71 -2.21 -3.79
N ASN A 56 4.20 -1.27 -2.98
CA ASN A 56 4.52 -1.15 -1.57
C ASN A 56 3.44 -1.79 -0.70
N VAL A 57 3.74 -2.99 -0.18
CA VAL A 57 2.80 -3.76 0.66
C VAL A 57 2.42 -3.02 1.94
N GLN A 58 3.35 -2.29 2.56
CA GLN A 58 3.06 -1.59 3.81
C GLN A 58 2.10 -0.43 3.59
N ASN A 59 2.33 0.37 2.56
CA ASN A 59 1.44 1.47 2.19
C ASN A 59 0.07 0.95 1.76
N TYR A 60 0.03 -0.15 1.01
CA TYR A 60 -1.21 -0.81 0.60
C TYR A 60 -2.05 -1.21 1.82
N ILE A 61 -1.44 -1.92 2.77
CA ILE A 61 -2.12 -2.36 3.99
C ILE A 61 -2.51 -1.18 4.90
N ALA A 62 -1.75 -0.09 4.91
CA ALA A 62 -2.07 1.10 5.68
C ALA A 62 -3.34 1.83 5.19
N CYS A 63 -3.86 1.53 3.99
CA CYS A 63 -5.16 2.03 3.53
C CYS A 63 -6.34 1.38 4.25
N PHE A 64 -6.14 0.25 4.92
CA PHE A 64 -7.19 -0.53 5.57
C PHE A 64 -7.16 -0.34 7.09
N VAL A 65 -8.31 -0.62 7.72
CA VAL A 65 -8.47 -0.46 9.16
C VAL A 65 -7.51 -1.37 9.94
N ASP A 66 -6.89 -0.77 10.98
CA ASP A 66 -6.12 -1.48 11.99
C ASP A 66 -6.93 -1.50 13.31
N THR A 67 -7.15 -2.67 13.87
CA THR A 67 -7.92 -2.87 15.11
C THR A 67 -7.29 -2.21 16.34
N ILE A 68 -6.03 -1.77 16.26
CA ILE A 68 -5.39 -0.95 17.30
C ILE A 68 -6.05 0.44 17.40
N PHE A 69 -6.54 0.97 16.26
CA PHE A 69 -7.04 2.35 16.15
C PHE A 69 -8.55 2.43 15.91
N ALA A 70 -9.25 1.30 15.71
CA ALA A 70 -10.69 1.25 15.50
C ALA A 70 -11.29 -0.06 16.00
N ASP A 71 -12.57 -0.04 16.41
CA ASP A 71 -13.31 -1.25 16.85
C ASP A 71 -13.81 -2.11 15.68
N GLN A 72 -13.46 -1.77 14.46
CA GLN A 72 -13.84 -2.48 13.25
C GLN A 72 -12.68 -3.37 12.75
N THR A 73 -13.03 -4.49 12.11
CA THR A 73 -12.10 -5.36 11.40
C THR A 73 -12.27 -5.20 9.89
N TYR A 74 -11.19 -5.32 9.14
CA TYR A 74 -11.28 -5.34 7.68
C TYR A 74 -11.96 -6.61 7.19
N ASN A 75 -12.89 -6.45 6.23
CA ASN A 75 -13.54 -7.55 5.55
C ASN A 75 -13.67 -7.26 4.04
N PHE A 76 -13.38 -8.26 3.22
CA PHE A 76 -13.59 -8.23 1.78
C PHE A 76 -14.73 -9.14 1.37
N SER A 77 -15.66 -8.62 0.57
CA SER A 77 -16.75 -9.36 -0.04
C SER A 77 -16.48 -9.54 -1.54
N ALA A 78 -16.16 -10.75 -1.91
CA ALA A 78 -15.89 -11.12 -3.30
C ALA A 78 -17.14 -11.15 -4.17
N SER A 79 -16.95 -11.06 -5.49
CA SER A 79 -18.02 -11.31 -6.47
C SER A 79 -18.53 -12.74 -6.39
N SER A 80 -19.79 -12.98 -6.76
CA SER A 80 -20.44 -14.30 -6.73
C SER A 80 -19.68 -15.32 -7.59
N GLU A 81 -19.16 -14.89 -8.72
CA GLU A 81 -18.36 -15.70 -9.64
C GLU A 81 -17.05 -16.16 -8.97
N ALA A 82 -16.35 -15.24 -8.33
CA ALA A 82 -15.11 -15.59 -7.63
C ALA A 82 -15.34 -16.50 -6.43
N ILE A 83 -16.44 -16.31 -5.67
CA ILE A 83 -16.81 -17.21 -4.58
C ILE A 83 -17.03 -18.64 -5.09
N SER A 84 -17.63 -18.78 -6.28
CA SER A 84 -17.85 -20.08 -6.91
C SER A 84 -16.58 -20.77 -7.38
N LEU A 85 -15.55 -19.99 -7.73
CA LEU A 85 -14.26 -20.50 -8.23
C LEU A 85 -13.24 -20.75 -7.10
N TYR A 86 -13.28 -19.95 -6.04
CA TYR A 86 -12.24 -19.93 -5.00
C TYR A 86 -12.85 -20.07 -3.61
N GLN A 87 -12.70 -21.25 -3.01
CA GLN A 87 -13.28 -21.57 -1.70
C GLN A 87 -12.77 -20.70 -0.54
N ILE A 88 -11.62 -20.05 -0.72
CA ILE A 88 -11.06 -19.17 0.31
C ILE A 88 -12.03 -18.05 0.72
N PHE A 89 -12.83 -17.53 -0.21
CA PHE A 89 -13.79 -16.48 0.09
C PHE A 89 -14.95 -16.95 1.00
N VAL A 90 -15.25 -18.24 1.02
CA VAL A 90 -16.25 -18.81 1.93
C VAL A 90 -15.76 -18.83 3.38
N GLN A 91 -14.44 -18.92 3.58
CA GLN A 91 -13.83 -18.90 4.92
C GLN A 91 -13.69 -17.49 5.49
N GLY A 92 -13.90 -16.47 4.65
CA GLY A 92 -13.70 -15.08 4.96
C GLY A 92 -12.35 -14.55 4.48
N TRP A 93 -12.30 -13.24 4.21
CA TRP A 93 -11.10 -12.57 3.72
C TRP A 93 -10.84 -11.30 4.54
N GLY A 94 -9.83 -11.35 5.38
CA GLY A 94 -9.39 -10.25 6.23
C GLY A 94 -8.08 -9.64 5.80
N LEU A 95 -7.46 -8.86 6.68
CA LEU A 95 -6.25 -8.10 6.40
C LEU A 95 -5.02 -8.99 6.15
N ASN A 96 -4.97 -10.19 6.77
CA ASN A 96 -3.88 -11.14 6.55
C ASN A 96 -3.91 -11.72 5.13
N GLU A 97 -5.10 -12.07 4.66
CA GLU A 97 -5.33 -12.55 3.29
C GLU A 97 -4.99 -11.46 2.28
N GLU A 98 -5.39 -10.21 2.56
CA GLU A 98 -5.09 -9.04 1.75
C GLU A 98 -3.58 -8.82 1.60
N ARG A 99 -2.84 -8.92 2.68
CA ARG A 99 -1.38 -8.81 2.70
C ARG A 99 -0.70 -9.92 1.87
N ARG A 100 -1.13 -11.18 2.05
CA ARG A 100 -0.58 -12.32 1.31
C ARG A 100 -0.83 -12.18 -0.18
N TYR A 101 -2.07 -11.88 -0.54
CA TYR A 101 -2.47 -11.64 -1.90
C TYR A 101 -1.58 -10.59 -2.57
N PHE A 102 -1.50 -9.39 -2.00
CA PHE A 102 -0.74 -8.31 -2.63
C PHE A 102 0.76 -8.62 -2.68
N SER A 103 1.31 -9.26 -1.65
CA SER A 103 2.70 -9.75 -1.68
C SER A 103 2.94 -10.76 -2.82
N SER A 104 1.98 -11.64 -3.09
CA SER A 104 2.08 -12.61 -4.19
C SER A 104 1.99 -11.92 -5.55
N VAL A 105 1.10 -10.93 -5.70
CA VAL A 105 0.96 -10.14 -6.95
C VAL A 105 2.24 -9.42 -7.29
N ILE A 106 2.84 -8.68 -6.36
CA ILE A 106 4.05 -7.89 -6.64
C ILE A 106 5.25 -8.76 -7.04
N ASN A 107 5.32 -10.00 -6.59
CA ASN A 107 6.37 -10.95 -6.97
C ASN A 107 6.23 -11.43 -8.44
N ARG A 108 5.07 -11.27 -9.06
CA ARG A 108 4.83 -11.63 -10.47
C ARG A 108 5.04 -10.47 -11.43
N VAL A 109 4.91 -9.24 -10.95
CA VAL A 109 5.03 -8.05 -11.77
C VAL A 109 6.50 -7.62 -11.84
N PRO A 110 7.08 -7.43 -13.04
CA PRO A 110 8.45 -6.95 -13.19
C PRO A 110 8.68 -5.60 -12.48
N VAL A 111 9.89 -5.39 -11.96
CA VAL A 111 10.23 -4.24 -11.10
C VAL A 111 9.94 -2.90 -11.78
N ASP A 112 10.25 -2.79 -13.07
CA ASP A 112 10.18 -1.52 -13.83
C ASP A 112 8.77 -1.16 -14.33
N PHE A 113 7.78 -2.04 -14.14
CA PHE A 113 6.42 -1.83 -14.63
C PHE A 113 5.44 -1.60 -13.48
N PRO A 114 4.76 -0.45 -13.42
CA PRO A 114 3.79 -0.16 -12.35
C PRO A 114 2.48 -0.94 -12.56
N ILE A 115 1.85 -1.35 -11.46
CA ILE A 115 0.45 -1.77 -11.46
C ILE A 115 -0.40 -0.51 -11.57
N SER A 116 -1.33 -0.44 -12.53
CA SER A 116 -2.13 0.75 -12.79
C SER A 116 -3.58 0.54 -12.44
N LEU A 117 -4.12 1.39 -11.56
CA LEU A 117 -5.53 1.45 -11.20
C LEU A 117 -6.16 2.73 -11.74
N SER A 118 -7.14 2.59 -12.63
CA SER A 118 -7.98 3.68 -13.10
C SER A 118 -9.37 3.56 -12.49
N LEU A 119 -9.91 4.68 -11.99
CA LEU A 119 -11.24 4.78 -11.40
C LEU A 119 -12.10 5.75 -12.21
N SER A 120 -13.38 5.44 -12.32
CA SER A 120 -14.38 6.27 -12.99
C SER A 120 -15.72 6.13 -12.30
N ASN A 121 -16.67 7.01 -12.61
CA ASN A 121 -18.00 7.04 -11.97
C ASN A 121 -17.91 7.07 -10.44
N GLU A 122 -16.92 7.81 -9.94
CA GLU A 122 -16.66 7.92 -8.51
C GLU A 122 -17.80 8.63 -7.78
N ASN A 123 -18.24 8.07 -6.67
CA ASN A 123 -19.29 8.66 -5.85
C ASN A 123 -18.99 8.45 -4.37
N TYR A 124 -19.20 9.51 -3.58
CA TYR A 124 -19.08 9.52 -2.13
C TYR A 124 -20.44 9.75 -1.51
N SER A 125 -20.93 8.80 -0.72
CA SER A 125 -22.17 8.88 0.04
C SER A 125 -21.87 8.87 1.53
N SER A 126 -22.16 9.97 2.23
CA SER A 126 -21.96 10.05 3.67
C SER A 126 -23.00 9.21 4.41
N LEU A 127 -22.57 8.38 5.36
CA LEU A 127 -23.44 7.67 6.30
C LEU A 127 -23.57 8.44 7.62
N SER A 128 -22.46 9.05 8.07
CA SER A 128 -22.37 9.95 9.23
C SER A 128 -21.13 10.83 9.06
N GLY A 129 -20.85 11.73 10.01
CA GLY A 129 -19.68 12.61 9.95
C GLY A 129 -18.34 11.87 9.87
N ASP A 130 -18.27 10.67 10.44
CA ASP A 130 -17.06 9.87 10.55
C ASP A 130 -17.14 8.54 9.77
N SER A 131 -18.12 8.38 8.90
CA SER A 131 -18.24 7.21 8.03
C SER A 131 -18.90 7.53 6.69
N LEU A 132 -18.43 6.86 5.62
CA LEU A 132 -18.96 7.03 4.28
C LEU A 132 -18.84 5.73 3.47
N VAL A 133 -19.57 5.70 2.36
CA VAL A 133 -19.42 4.72 1.29
C VAL A 133 -18.85 5.43 0.08
N TYR A 134 -17.74 4.91 -0.43
CA TYR A 134 -17.18 5.27 -1.72
C TYR A 134 -17.48 4.17 -2.72
N SER A 135 -17.89 4.51 -3.93
CA SER A 135 -18.11 3.56 -5.01
C SER A 135 -17.49 4.07 -6.32
N ALA A 136 -16.96 3.17 -7.13
CA ALA A 136 -16.39 3.49 -8.43
C ALA A 136 -16.43 2.26 -9.35
N THR A 137 -16.37 2.51 -10.65
CA THR A 137 -15.99 1.53 -11.66
C THR A 137 -14.48 1.54 -11.79
N TYR A 138 -13.84 0.36 -11.77
CA TYR A 138 -12.40 0.26 -11.86
C TYR A 138 -11.94 -0.48 -13.12
N SER A 139 -10.74 -0.11 -13.58
CA SER A 139 -9.90 -0.89 -14.49
C SER A 139 -8.51 -1.02 -13.86
N LEU A 140 -8.08 -2.25 -13.66
CA LEU A 140 -6.78 -2.58 -13.08
C LEU A 140 -5.93 -3.27 -14.14
N ASN A 141 -4.75 -2.72 -14.42
CA ASN A 141 -3.77 -3.34 -15.30
C ASN A 141 -2.60 -3.90 -14.49
N LEU A 142 -2.35 -5.17 -14.70
CA LEU A 142 -1.26 -5.94 -14.09
C LEU A 142 -0.24 -6.27 -15.19
N PRO A 143 0.92 -5.61 -15.25
CA PRO A 143 1.89 -5.77 -16.34
C PRO A 143 2.73 -7.04 -16.19
N VAL A 144 2.08 -8.20 -16.19
CA VAL A 144 2.73 -9.52 -16.20
C VAL A 144 3.23 -9.86 -17.61
N SER A 145 4.16 -10.81 -17.69
CA SER A 145 4.65 -11.28 -19.00
C SER A 145 3.50 -11.83 -19.86
N SER A 146 3.57 -11.65 -21.17
CA SER A 146 2.60 -12.22 -22.11
C SER A 146 2.57 -13.76 -22.13
N SER A 147 3.60 -14.41 -21.59
CA SER A 147 3.65 -15.86 -21.38
C SER A 147 3.06 -16.30 -20.03
N ASP A 148 2.72 -15.37 -19.14
CA ASP A 148 2.08 -15.68 -17.87
C ASP A 148 0.59 -16.03 -18.11
N PRO A 149 0.07 -17.10 -17.51
CA PRO A 149 -1.35 -17.43 -17.64
C PRO A 149 -2.29 -16.47 -16.93
N VAL A 150 -1.75 -15.57 -16.11
CA VAL A 150 -2.53 -14.57 -15.37
C VAL A 150 -3.01 -13.46 -16.32
N PRO A 151 -4.31 -13.10 -16.33
CA PRO A 151 -4.80 -11.97 -17.10
C PRO A 151 -4.08 -10.66 -16.73
N GLN A 152 -3.86 -9.82 -17.74
CA GLN A 152 -3.24 -8.50 -17.51
C GLN A 152 -4.27 -7.44 -17.10
N ASN A 153 -5.55 -7.61 -17.48
CA ASN A 153 -6.57 -6.59 -17.27
C ASN A 153 -7.74 -7.18 -16.48
N TYR A 154 -8.16 -6.42 -15.48
CA TYR A 154 -9.28 -6.70 -14.60
C TYR A 154 -10.21 -5.50 -14.55
N ALA A 155 -11.51 -5.73 -14.46
CA ALA A 155 -12.49 -4.65 -14.38
C ALA A 155 -13.71 -5.06 -13.55
N GLY A 156 -14.36 -4.06 -12.97
CA GLY A 156 -15.56 -4.25 -12.18
C GLY A 156 -16.02 -2.98 -11.50
N ASN A 157 -16.88 -3.16 -10.50
CA ASN A 157 -17.28 -2.08 -9.62
C ASN A 157 -16.83 -2.39 -8.21
N LEU A 158 -16.25 -1.41 -7.55
CA LEU A 158 -15.86 -1.49 -6.15
C LEU A 158 -16.74 -0.59 -5.28
N GLN A 159 -16.95 -1.04 -4.06
CA GLN A 159 -17.50 -0.24 -2.99
C GLN A 159 -16.60 -0.37 -1.78
N PHE A 160 -16.15 0.75 -1.24
CA PHE A 160 -15.44 0.86 0.03
C PHE A 160 -16.33 1.49 1.07
N ASN A 161 -16.49 0.84 2.22
CA ASN A 161 -16.99 1.51 3.40
C ASN A 161 -15.79 1.99 4.21
N MET A 162 -15.76 3.28 4.47
CA MET A 162 -14.66 3.95 5.16
C MET A 162 -15.14 4.53 6.48
N LEU A 163 -14.24 4.59 7.44
CA LEU A 163 -14.45 5.28 8.70
C LEU A 163 -13.22 6.12 9.06
N ARG A 164 -13.42 7.07 9.97
CA ARG A 164 -12.34 7.81 10.60
C ARG A 164 -11.95 7.09 11.89
N ASP A 165 -10.68 6.71 12.00
CA ASP A 165 -10.15 6.01 13.18
C ASP A 165 -9.80 6.97 14.34
N SER A 166 -9.29 6.43 15.46
CA SER A 166 -8.92 7.21 16.64
C SER A 166 -7.78 8.22 16.42
N ARG A 167 -7.02 8.09 15.30
CA ARG A 167 -6.00 9.06 14.85
C ARG A 167 -6.60 10.19 14.02
N SER A 168 -7.92 10.17 13.79
CA SER A 168 -8.63 11.05 12.85
C SER A 168 -8.23 10.82 11.38
N GLU A 169 -7.74 9.64 11.06
CA GLU A 169 -7.40 9.20 9.72
C GLU A 169 -8.52 8.36 9.11
N TRP A 170 -8.77 8.54 7.80
CA TRP A 170 -9.74 7.73 7.07
C TRP A 170 -9.10 6.41 6.66
N VAL A 171 -9.86 5.30 6.84
CA VAL A 171 -9.41 3.94 6.52
C VAL A 171 -10.57 3.12 5.95
N ILE A 172 -10.25 2.14 5.09
CA ILE A 172 -11.22 1.21 4.51
C ILE A 172 -11.41 0.06 5.49
N TYR A 173 -12.65 -0.18 5.97
CA TYR A 173 -12.95 -1.35 6.81
C TYR A 173 -13.73 -2.43 6.08
N TYR A 174 -14.40 -2.10 4.97
CA TYR A 174 -15.11 -3.06 4.16
C TYR A 174 -14.93 -2.75 2.68
N TRP A 175 -14.64 -3.79 1.91
CA TRP A 175 -14.53 -3.73 0.45
C TRP A 175 -15.46 -4.75 -0.18
N LYS A 176 -16.41 -4.31 -1.01
CA LYS A 176 -17.21 -5.16 -1.88
C LYS A 176 -16.75 -5.00 -3.32
N ASP A 177 -16.47 -6.12 -3.97
CA ASP A 177 -16.16 -6.19 -5.39
C ASP A 177 -17.32 -6.82 -6.17
N THR A 178 -17.58 -6.28 -7.36
CA THR A 178 -18.60 -6.80 -8.27
C THR A 178 -18.03 -6.87 -9.67
N LYS A 179 -18.11 -8.04 -10.29
CA LYS A 179 -17.62 -8.29 -11.63
C LYS A 179 -18.38 -7.46 -12.66
N SER A 180 -17.68 -6.92 -13.68
CA SER A 180 -18.26 -6.46 -14.94
C SER A 180 -18.30 -7.62 -15.95
N GLU A 181 -19.15 -7.48 -16.99
CA GLU A 181 -19.50 -8.62 -17.86
C GLU A 181 -18.35 -9.26 -18.65
N SER A 182 -17.28 -8.54 -19.00
CA SER A 182 -16.30 -8.96 -20.02
C SER A 182 -14.92 -9.35 -19.52
N LEU A 183 -14.46 -8.80 -18.40
CA LEU A 183 -13.12 -9.04 -17.86
C LEU A 183 -13.21 -9.74 -16.50
N PRO A 184 -12.15 -10.46 -16.09
CA PRO A 184 -12.09 -10.98 -14.71
C PRO A 184 -12.10 -9.81 -13.71
N SER A 185 -12.70 -10.08 -12.54
CA SER A 185 -12.82 -9.10 -11.47
C SER A 185 -11.58 -9.08 -10.57
N TRP A 186 -11.48 -8.08 -9.70
CA TRP A 186 -10.44 -8.04 -8.67
C TRP A 186 -10.56 -9.21 -7.67
N SER A 187 -11.78 -9.68 -7.43
CA SER A 187 -12.02 -10.91 -6.67
C SER A 187 -11.36 -12.13 -7.31
N GLU A 188 -11.49 -12.29 -8.64
CA GLU A 188 -10.84 -13.39 -9.36
C GLU A 188 -9.33 -13.27 -9.32
N LEU A 189 -8.78 -12.03 -9.40
CA LEU A 189 -7.35 -11.79 -9.20
C LEU A 189 -6.91 -12.22 -7.80
N LYS A 190 -7.63 -11.80 -6.75
CA LYS A 190 -7.31 -12.16 -5.36
C LYS A 190 -7.34 -13.69 -5.16
N GLY A 191 -8.36 -14.35 -5.67
CA GLY A 191 -8.47 -15.81 -5.57
C GLY A 191 -7.37 -16.57 -6.30
N SER A 192 -6.88 -16.04 -7.42
CA SER A 192 -5.81 -16.67 -8.21
C SER A 192 -4.42 -16.55 -7.59
N PHE A 193 -4.22 -15.61 -6.66
CA PHE A 193 -2.93 -15.35 -6.00
C PHE A 193 -2.89 -15.77 -4.52
N TYR A 194 -3.92 -16.39 -4.03
CA TYR A 194 -3.99 -16.93 -2.68
C TYR A 194 -3.75 -18.46 -2.72
#